data_04c9a5fbe7f04c718ddd23feb2327712
#
_entry.id   04c9a5fbe7f04c718ddd23feb2327712
#
_cell.length_a   1.000
_cell.length_b   1.000
_cell.length_c   1.000
_cell.angle_alpha   90.00
_cell.angle_beta   90.00
_cell.angle_gamma   90.00
#
_symmetry.space_group_name_H-M   'P 1'
#
loop_
_entity.id
_entity.type
_entity.pdbx_description
1 polymer ?
#
loop_
_entity_poly.entity_id
_entity_poly.type
_entity_poly.pdbx_seq_one_letter_code
_entity_poly.pdbx_strand_id
1 'polypeptide(L)'
;MNKENKTPLIRFKGYTEDWEQRKLGEVCERVTRKNKNGESDLPLTIASQYGLIDQRDFFNKVVAAKDMSNYYLLKKGEFAYNKSYSNGFDYGSIKRLNSYEQGCLSTLYICFRIFSDDVVSDYLECFFDTLKWYDDVAQICAEGARNHGLLNVDTQGFFDEISIILPKSKDEQSKISKYLNNLDNLITLHQRKSFFSYTIILQKENSL
;
A
#
# COMPACT_ATOMS: atom_id res chain seq x y z
N MET A 1 -22.08 12.74 21.31
CA MET A 1 -21.29 12.31 20.13
C MET A 1 -20.50 13.50 19.65
N ASN A 2 -19.20 13.53 19.92
CA ASN A 2 -18.31 14.58 19.40
C ASN A 2 -18.26 14.42 17.89
N LYS A 3 -18.60 15.48 17.15
CA LYS A 3 -18.26 15.59 15.73
C LYS A 3 -16.73 15.58 15.67
N GLU A 4 -16.16 14.45 15.31
CA GLU A 4 -14.75 14.43 14.94
C GLU A 4 -14.51 15.46 13.84
N ASN A 5 -13.58 16.35 14.11
CA ASN A 5 -13.27 17.46 13.22
C ASN A 5 -12.65 16.84 11.94
N LYS A 6 -13.45 16.68 10.88
CA LYS A 6 -13.03 16.07 9.60
C LYS A 6 -12.09 16.97 8.80
N THR A 7 -11.69 18.10 9.36
CA THR A 7 -10.75 19.05 8.74
C THR A 7 -9.38 18.87 9.36
N PRO A 8 -8.31 18.66 8.57
CA PRO A 8 -6.95 18.52 9.09
C PRO A 8 -6.46 19.84 9.70
N LEU A 9 -5.57 19.72 10.72
CA LEU A 9 -4.95 20.89 11.37
C LEU A 9 -4.08 21.71 10.42
N ILE A 10 -3.47 21.05 9.43
CA ILE A 10 -2.63 21.68 8.41
C ILE A 10 -3.27 21.39 7.06
N ARG A 11 -3.47 22.45 6.27
CA ARG A 11 -4.14 22.37 4.97
C ARG A 11 -3.57 23.38 3.99
N PHE A 12 -3.59 23.09 2.72
CA PHE A 12 -3.26 24.07 1.68
C PHE A 12 -4.26 25.24 1.70
N LYS A 13 -3.77 26.45 1.48
CA LYS A 13 -4.62 27.64 1.42
C LYS A 13 -5.62 27.54 0.26
N GLY A 14 -6.87 27.93 0.53
CA GLY A 14 -7.93 28.01 -0.48
C GLY A 14 -8.94 26.86 -0.43
N TYR A 15 -8.72 25.83 0.40
CA TYR A 15 -9.68 24.76 0.61
C TYR A 15 -10.38 24.95 1.96
N THR A 16 -11.71 24.96 1.98
CA THR A 16 -12.54 25.22 3.17
C THR A 16 -13.55 24.13 3.45
N GLU A 17 -13.86 23.29 2.45
CA GLU A 17 -14.85 22.22 2.61
C GLU A 17 -14.32 21.12 3.54
N ASP A 18 -15.19 20.56 4.38
CA ASP A 18 -14.84 19.42 5.21
C ASP A 18 -14.46 18.22 4.35
N TRP A 19 -13.46 17.46 4.83
CA TRP A 19 -13.15 16.17 4.26
C TRP A 19 -14.28 15.19 4.54
N GLU A 20 -14.42 14.20 3.71
CA GLU A 20 -15.41 13.13 3.89
C GLU A 20 -14.76 11.84 4.33
N GLN A 21 -15.52 11.05 5.07
CA GLN A 21 -15.18 9.67 5.41
C GLN A 21 -16.05 8.75 4.58
N ARG A 22 -15.43 7.81 3.89
CA ARG A 22 -16.10 6.81 3.05
C ARG A 22 -15.59 5.43 3.37
N LYS A 23 -16.42 4.41 3.19
CA LYS A 23 -15.97 3.03 3.28
C LYS A 23 -15.18 2.66 2.03
N LEU A 24 -14.17 1.79 2.20
CA LEU A 24 -13.32 1.37 1.07
C LEU A 24 -14.15 0.79 -0.08
N GLY A 25 -15.18 -0.01 0.23
CA GLY A 25 -16.08 -0.59 -0.76
C GLY A 25 -16.96 0.40 -1.53
N GLU A 26 -17.07 1.66 -1.09
CA GLU A 26 -17.76 2.72 -1.83
C GLU A 26 -16.91 3.30 -2.97
N VAL A 27 -15.61 3.05 -2.96
CA VAL A 27 -14.67 3.65 -3.93
C VAL A 27 -13.75 2.62 -4.61
N CYS A 28 -13.63 1.44 -4.01
CA CYS A 28 -12.78 0.35 -4.50
C CYS A 28 -13.58 -0.95 -4.62
N GLU A 29 -13.21 -1.76 -5.60
CA GLU A 29 -13.75 -3.10 -5.79
C GLU A 29 -12.63 -4.14 -5.81
N ARG A 30 -13.01 -5.37 -5.44
CA ARG A 30 -12.09 -6.49 -5.40
C ARG A 30 -11.64 -6.90 -6.80
N VAL A 31 -10.34 -7.12 -6.98
CA VAL A 31 -9.76 -7.77 -8.16
C VAL A 31 -9.73 -9.27 -7.94
N THR A 32 -10.51 -10.01 -8.75
CA THR A 32 -10.58 -11.48 -8.72
C THR A 32 -10.02 -12.11 -10.00
N ARG A 33 -9.53 -11.31 -10.93
CA ARG A 33 -8.91 -11.72 -12.19
C ARG A 33 -7.75 -12.68 -11.90
N LYS A 34 -7.75 -13.83 -12.59
CA LYS A 34 -6.73 -14.87 -12.48
C LYS A 34 -5.80 -14.86 -13.68
N ASN A 35 -4.57 -15.31 -13.47
CA ASN A 35 -3.57 -15.50 -14.52
C ASN A 35 -3.80 -16.80 -15.33
N LYS A 36 -5.05 -17.07 -15.73
CA LYS A 36 -5.47 -18.37 -16.31
C LYS A 36 -4.71 -18.76 -17.56
N ASN A 37 -4.37 -17.79 -18.39
CA ASN A 37 -3.72 -18.03 -19.69
C ASN A 37 -2.22 -17.72 -19.64
N GLY A 38 -1.64 -17.54 -18.46
CA GLY A 38 -0.22 -17.21 -18.32
C GLY A 38 0.13 -15.80 -18.84
N GLU A 39 -0.76 -14.82 -18.63
CA GLU A 39 -0.57 -13.45 -19.06
C GLU A 39 0.65 -12.78 -18.42
N SER A 40 1.11 -13.31 -17.28
CA SER A 40 2.32 -12.87 -16.59
C SER A 40 3.05 -14.05 -15.96
N ASP A 41 4.37 -14.03 -16.03
CA ASP A 41 5.31 -14.93 -15.34
C ASP A 41 6.03 -14.23 -14.17
N LEU A 42 5.63 -13.00 -13.84
CA LEU A 42 6.22 -12.18 -12.79
C LEU A 42 5.52 -12.44 -11.44
N PRO A 43 6.13 -13.20 -10.51
CA PRO A 43 5.59 -13.35 -9.16
C PRO A 43 5.90 -12.09 -8.35
N LEU A 44 4.86 -11.48 -7.79
CA LEU A 44 4.99 -10.29 -6.95
C LEU A 44 4.92 -10.64 -5.46
N THR A 45 5.56 -9.81 -4.65
CA THR A 45 5.37 -9.75 -3.20
C THR A 45 5.32 -8.30 -2.74
N ILE A 46 4.71 -8.06 -1.57
CA ILE A 46 4.80 -6.76 -0.91
C ILE A 46 6.02 -6.77 0.03
N ALA A 47 6.95 -5.89 -0.27
CA ALA A 47 7.95 -5.43 0.67
C ALA A 47 7.47 -4.10 1.24
N SER A 48 7.13 -4.04 2.54
CA SER A 48 6.41 -2.91 3.14
C SER A 48 7.08 -1.55 2.91
N GLN A 49 8.41 -1.53 2.78
CA GLN A 49 9.20 -0.32 2.52
C GLN A 49 9.42 -0.04 1.02
N TYR A 50 9.33 -1.06 0.15
CA TYR A 50 9.70 -0.95 -1.27
C TYR A 50 8.51 -1.10 -2.22
N GLY A 51 7.31 -1.41 -1.69
CA GLY A 51 6.12 -1.60 -2.50
C GLY A 51 5.95 -3.02 -3.04
N LEU A 52 5.27 -3.14 -4.17
CA LEU A 52 5.11 -4.40 -4.91
C LEU A 52 6.33 -4.63 -5.82
N ILE A 53 7.08 -5.67 -5.52
CA ILE A 53 8.35 -5.99 -6.19
C ILE A 53 8.37 -7.45 -6.65
N ASP A 54 9.32 -7.79 -7.52
CA ASP A 54 9.56 -9.17 -7.94
C ASP A 54 9.93 -10.03 -6.70
N GLN A 55 9.17 -11.09 -6.49
CA GLN A 55 9.37 -11.98 -5.35
C GLN A 55 10.75 -12.67 -5.40
N ARG A 56 11.27 -12.92 -6.60
CA ARG A 56 12.58 -13.59 -6.82
C ARG A 56 13.73 -12.73 -6.32
N ASP A 57 13.63 -11.41 -6.55
CA ASP A 57 14.64 -10.45 -6.09
C ASP A 57 14.60 -10.28 -4.57
N PHE A 58 13.38 -10.27 -3.99
CA PHE A 58 13.19 -10.07 -2.56
C PHE A 58 13.71 -11.23 -1.71
N PHE A 59 13.38 -12.47 -2.09
CA PHE A 59 13.75 -13.66 -1.31
C PHE A 59 15.06 -14.32 -1.77
N ASN A 60 15.68 -13.82 -2.82
CA ASN A 60 16.83 -14.42 -3.48
C ASN A 60 16.63 -15.91 -3.82
N LYS A 61 15.36 -16.31 -4.04
CA LYS A 61 14.92 -17.66 -4.41
C LYS A 61 13.52 -17.62 -4.99
N VAL A 62 13.14 -18.66 -5.72
CA VAL A 62 11.79 -18.84 -6.23
C VAL A 62 10.91 -19.41 -5.10
N VAL A 63 9.94 -18.64 -4.62
CA VAL A 63 8.95 -19.03 -3.60
C VAL A 63 7.58 -19.27 -4.24
N ALA A 64 7.29 -18.60 -5.35
CA ALA A 64 6.05 -18.77 -6.09
C ALA A 64 5.90 -20.20 -6.61
N ALA A 65 4.65 -20.67 -6.70
CA ALA A 65 4.35 -21.95 -7.34
C ALA A 65 4.81 -21.92 -8.81
N LYS A 66 5.26 -23.09 -9.32
CA LYS A 66 5.64 -23.24 -10.72
C LYS A 66 4.45 -22.94 -11.66
N ASP A 67 3.24 -23.29 -11.23
CA ASP A 67 1.98 -22.94 -11.90
C ASP A 67 1.31 -21.79 -11.13
N MET A 68 1.25 -20.62 -11.75
CA MET A 68 0.60 -19.42 -11.23
C MET A 68 -0.75 -19.14 -11.87
N SER A 69 -1.37 -20.10 -12.57
CA SER A 69 -2.67 -19.93 -13.23
C SER A 69 -3.80 -19.54 -12.26
N ASN A 70 -3.70 -19.96 -11.00
CA ASN A 70 -4.63 -19.63 -9.92
C ASN A 70 -4.27 -18.36 -9.14
N TYR A 71 -3.13 -17.71 -9.43
CA TYR A 71 -2.77 -16.44 -8.80
C TYR A 71 -3.65 -15.31 -9.32
N TYR A 72 -3.81 -14.27 -8.53
CA TYR A 72 -4.41 -13.02 -9.02
C TYR A 72 -3.47 -12.36 -10.01
N LEU A 73 -4.00 -11.92 -11.15
CA LEU A 73 -3.30 -11.07 -12.09
C LEU A 73 -3.58 -9.60 -11.73
N LEU A 74 -2.58 -8.95 -11.15
CA LEU A 74 -2.65 -7.54 -10.79
C LEU A 74 -2.11 -6.69 -11.93
N LYS A 75 -2.74 -5.56 -12.21
CA LYS A 75 -2.32 -4.59 -13.23
C LYS A 75 -1.80 -3.31 -12.58
N LYS A 76 -0.99 -2.58 -13.30
CA LYS A 76 -0.47 -1.27 -12.88
C LYS A 76 -1.58 -0.35 -12.38
N GLY A 77 -1.35 0.31 -11.25
CA GLY A 77 -2.32 1.17 -10.58
C GLY A 77 -3.28 0.43 -9.65
N GLU A 78 -3.36 -0.89 -9.69
CA GLU A 78 -4.16 -1.70 -8.76
C GLU A 78 -3.38 -1.93 -7.46
N PHE A 79 -4.12 -2.19 -6.37
CA PHE A 79 -3.61 -2.33 -5.02
C PHE A 79 -3.66 -3.77 -4.53
N ALA A 80 -2.78 -4.08 -3.60
CA ALA A 80 -2.81 -5.33 -2.86
C ALA A 80 -2.59 -5.11 -1.37
N TYR A 81 -3.34 -5.82 -0.54
CA TYR A 81 -3.14 -5.91 0.90
C TYR A 81 -2.49 -7.24 1.26
N ASN A 82 -1.35 -7.15 1.93
CA ASN A 82 -0.67 -8.27 2.55
C ASN A 82 -1.09 -8.37 4.02
N LYS A 83 -1.74 -9.45 4.39
CA LYS A 83 -2.20 -9.75 5.76
C LYS A 83 -1.09 -10.24 6.68
N SER A 84 0.16 -10.28 6.23
CA SER A 84 1.29 -10.72 7.04
C SER A 84 1.79 -9.61 7.95
N TYR A 85 2.00 -9.96 9.21
CA TYR A 85 2.74 -9.12 10.14
C TYR A 85 4.19 -8.92 9.67
N SER A 86 4.69 -7.70 9.78
CA SER A 86 6.12 -7.39 9.68
C SER A 86 6.48 -6.25 10.64
N ASN A 87 7.76 -6.10 10.97
CA ASN A 87 8.20 -5.07 11.92
C ASN A 87 7.77 -3.67 11.45
N GLY A 88 7.02 -2.96 12.31
CA GLY A 88 6.44 -1.66 11.99
C GLY A 88 5.13 -1.71 11.18
N PHE A 89 4.60 -2.92 10.88
CA PHE A 89 3.37 -3.14 10.12
C PHE A 89 2.52 -4.23 10.78
N ASP A 90 1.98 -3.93 11.97
CA ASP A 90 1.30 -4.88 12.85
C ASP A 90 0.03 -5.49 12.23
N TYR A 91 -0.65 -4.73 11.37
CA TYR A 91 -1.84 -5.17 10.64
C TYR A 91 -1.57 -5.32 9.14
N GLY A 92 -0.31 -5.60 8.77
CA GLY A 92 0.08 -5.80 7.39
C GLY A 92 0.29 -4.48 6.62
N SER A 93 0.35 -4.56 5.30
CA SER A 93 0.59 -3.40 4.45
C SER A 93 -0.21 -3.45 3.16
N ILE A 94 -0.60 -2.27 2.69
CA ILE A 94 -1.28 -2.07 1.41
C ILE A 94 -0.32 -1.32 0.49
N LYS A 95 -0.11 -1.84 -0.74
CA LYS A 95 0.75 -1.20 -1.73
C LYS A 95 0.09 -1.25 -3.10
N ARG A 96 0.40 -0.23 -3.91
CA ARG A 96 -0.03 -0.11 -5.31
C ARG A 96 1.05 -0.67 -6.25
N LEU A 97 0.63 -1.31 -7.33
CA LEU A 97 1.55 -1.76 -8.37
C LEU A 97 1.96 -0.58 -9.25
N ASN A 98 3.17 -0.07 -9.04
CA ASN A 98 3.71 1.10 -9.73
C ASN A 98 4.80 0.72 -10.75
N SER A 99 5.64 -0.27 -10.42
CA SER A 99 6.88 -0.55 -11.16
C SER A 99 6.72 -1.48 -12.36
N TYR A 100 5.61 -2.23 -12.44
CA TYR A 100 5.37 -3.22 -13.50
C TYR A 100 4.00 -3.00 -14.11
N GLU A 101 3.83 -3.35 -15.39
CA GLU A 101 2.54 -3.25 -16.07
C GLU A 101 1.53 -4.26 -15.55
N GLN A 102 2.01 -5.45 -15.14
CA GLN A 102 1.22 -6.49 -14.48
C GLN A 102 2.10 -7.51 -13.78
N GLY A 103 1.52 -8.28 -12.87
CA GLY A 103 2.19 -9.38 -12.18
C GLY A 103 1.25 -10.25 -11.38
N CYS A 104 1.74 -11.35 -10.84
CA CYS A 104 0.98 -12.39 -10.18
C CYS A 104 1.12 -12.33 -8.67
N LEU A 105 0.00 -12.32 -7.94
CA LEU A 105 -0.05 -12.41 -6.49
C LEU A 105 -0.80 -13.66 -6.05
N SER A 106 -0.31 -14.33 -5.02
CA SER A 106 -1.00 -15.48 -4.43
C SER A 106 -2.38 -15.08 -3.89
N THR A 107 -3.26 -16.07 -3.71
CA THR A 107 -4.63 -15.85 -3.20
C THR A 107 -4.68 -15.44 -1.71
N LEU A 108 -3.54 -15.38 -1.04
CA LEU A 108 -3.43 -14.87 0.33
C LEU A 108 -3.59 -13.35 0.44
N TYR A 109 -3.36 -12.65 -0.67
CA TYR A 109 -3.53 -11.20 -0.76
C TYR A 109 -5.00 -10.83 -1.03
N ILE A 110 -5.42 -9.66 -0.56
CA ILE A 110 -6.65 -9.01 -1.03
C ILE A 110 -6.23 -7.99 -2.09
N CYS A 111 -6.59 -8.26 -3.34
CA CYS A 111 -6.31 -7.38 -4.47
C CYS A 111 -7.53 -6.52 -4.77
N PHE A 112 -7.34 -5.23 -5.07
CA PHE A 112 -8.43 -4.31 -5.35
C PHE A 112 -8.02 -3.17 -6.28
N ARG A 113 -9.01 -2.49 -6.84
CA ARG A 113 -8.82 -1.33 -7.70
C ARG A 113 -9.82 -0.23 -7.37
N ILE A 114 -9.47 1.00 -7.65
CA ILE A 114 -10.38 2.13 -7.58
C ILE A 114 -11.33 2.06 -8.77
N PHE A 115 -12.63 2.23 -8.53
CA PHE A 115 -13.63 2.41 -9.57
C PHE A 115 -14.28 3.80 -9.53
N SER A 116 -14.18 4.51 -8.40
CA SER A 116 -14.74 5.85 -8.24
C SER A 116 -13.87 6.91 -8.91
N ASP A 117 -14.49 7.77 -9.69
CA ASP A 117 -13.81 8.90 -10.32
C ASP A 117 -13.45 10.02 -9.33
N ASP A 118 -13.98 9.99 -8.10
CA ASP A 118 -13.75 11.01 -7.09
C ASP A 118 -12.44 10.81 -6.31
N VAL A 119 -11.79 9.66 -6.47
CA VAL A 119 -10.59 9.28 -5.72
C VAL A 119 -9.35 9.34 -6.61
N VAL A 120 -8.36 10.10 -6.17
CA VAL A 120 -7.05 10.15 -6.79
C VAL A 120 -6.19 9.00 -6.27
N SER A 121 -5.70 8.15 -7.17
CA SER A 121 -4.95 6.93 -6.83
C SER A 121 -3.70 7.23 -6.00
N ASP A 122 -2.96 8.30 -6.31
CA ASP A 122 -1.78 8.72 -5.55
C ASP A 122 -2.15 9.15 -4.12
N TYR A 123 -3.32 9.78 -3.93
CA TYR A 123 -3.81 10.13 -2.61
C TYR A 123 -4.14 8.90 -1.77
N LEU A 124 -4.82 7.92 -2.38
CA LEU A 124 -5.18 6.68 -1.68
C LEU A 124 -3.93 5.88 -1.28
N GLU A 125 -2.90 5.86 -2.11
CA GLU A 125 -1.60 5.26 -1.78
C GLU A 125 -0.99 5.93 -0.55
N CYS A 126 -0.88 7.26 -0.54
CA CYS A 126 -0.39 8.03 0.61
C CYS A 126 -1.26 7.81 1.87
N PHE A 127 -2.58 7.69 1.73
CA PHE A 127 -3.46 7.42 2.85
C PHE A 127 -3.12 6.08 3.52
N PHE A 128 -2.91 5.02 2.75
CA PHE A 128 -2.55 3.72 3.30
C PHE A 128 -1.17 3.69 3.96
N ASP A 129 -0.26 4.57 3.60
CA ASP A 129 1.03 4.71 4.27
C ASP A 129 0.92 5.41 5.64
N THR A 130 -0.21 6.09 5.95
CA THR A 130 -0.43 6.71 7.26
C THR A 130 -0.76 5.72 8.37
N LEU A 131 -1.10 4.49 8.07
CA LEU A 131 -1.55 3.44 8.99
C LEU A 131 -2.84 3.77 9.78
N LYS A 132 -3.55 4.85 9.46
CA LYS A 132 -4.82 5.23 10.13
C LYS A 132 -5.94 4.20 9.98
N TRP A 133 -5.85 3.34 8.98
CA TRP A 133 -6.77 2.24 8.72
C TRP A 133 -6.54 1.01 9.62
N TYR A 134 -5.48 1.02 10.43
CA TYR A 134 -5.13 -0.10 11.32
C TYR A 134 -6.17 -0.37 12.39
N ASP A 135 -6.78 0.68 12.95
CA ASP A 135 -7.84 0.54 13.95
C ASP A 135 -9.06 -0.20 13.38
N ASP A 136 -9.42 0.09 12.13
CA ASP A 136 -10.52 -0.60 11.44
C ASP A 136 -10.16 -2.07 11.18
N VAL A 137 -8.92 -2.37 10.73
CA VAL A 137 -8.46 -3.75 10.56
C VAL A 137 -8.46 -4.50 11.87
N ALA A 138 -8.02 -3.87 12.97
CA ALA A 138 -8.02 -4.49 14.29
C ALA A 138 -9.42 -4.96 14.71
N GLN A 139 -10.45 -4.20 14.37
CA GLN A 139 -11.84 -4.55 14.70
C GLN A 139 -12.39 -5.73 13.89
N ILE A 140 -11.93 -5.90 12.63
CA ILE A 140 -12.38 -6.99 11.76
C ILE A 140 -11.47 -8.23 11.82
N CYS A 141 -10.33 -8.12 12.51
CA CYS A 141 -9.50 -9.28 12.82
C CYS A 141 -10.17 -10.07 13.95
N ALA A 142 -10.54 -11.33 13.68
CA ALA A 142 -11.04 -12.21 14.72
C ALA A 142 -9.97 -12.42 15.82
N GLU A 143 -10.37 -12.32 17.09
CA GLU A 143 -9.50 -12.56 18.24
C GLU A 143 -8.81 -13.94 18.15
N GLY A 144 -7.51 -13.98 18.39
CA GLY A 144 -6.70 -15.21 18.37
C GLY A 144 -6.30 -15.72 16.99
N ALA A 145 -6.66 -15.03 15.93
CA ALA A 145 -6.55 -15.52 14.57
C ALA A 145 -5.28 -15.10 13.84
N ARG A 146 -4.11 -15.40 14.43
CA ARG A 146 -2.85 -15.44 13.67
C ARG A 146 -2.57 -16.89 13.30
N ASN A 147 -3.03 -17.30 12.11
CA ASN A 147 -2.71 -18.62 11.60
C ASN A 147 -1.46 -18.50 10.72
N HIS A 148 -0.34 -19.12 11.17
CA HIS A 148 0.94 -19.09 10.46
C HIS A 148 1.48 -17.68 10.14
N GLY A 149 1.26 -16.70 11.04
CA GLY A 149 1.73 -15.31 10.84
C GLY A 149 0.84 -14.44 9.92
N LEU A 150 -0.29 -14.97 9.47
CA LEU A 150 -1.29 -14.22 8.71
C LEU A 150 -2.44 -13.78 9.62
N LEU A 151 -2.87 -12.53 9.43
CA LEU A 151 -4.09 -12.01 10.04
C LEU A 151 -5.31 -12.68 9.40
N ASN A 152 -6.27 -13.10 10.21
CA ASN A 152 -7.54 -13.59 9.71
C ASN A 152 -8.49 -12.41 9.48
N VAL A 153 -8.30 -11.74 8.37
CA VAL A 153 -9.16 -10.65 7.93
C VAL A 153 -10.17 -11.17 6.93
N ASP A 154 -11.45 -11.00 7.25
CA ASP A 154 -12.53 -11.27 6.30
C ASP A 154 -12.46 -10.30 5.13
N THR A 155 -12.55 -10.85 3.91
CA THR A 155 -12.41 -10.02 2.71
C THR A 155 -13.60 -9.07 2.52
N GLN A 156 -14.82 -9.48 2.87
CA GLN A 156 -15.97 -8.60 2.77
C GLN A 156 -15.88 -7.49 3.82
N GLY A 157 -15.58 -7.84 5.07
CA GLY A 157 -15.36 -6.88 6.15
C GLY A 157 -14.24 -5.88 5.83
N PHE A 158 -13.21 -6.28 5.07
CA PHE A 158 -12.16 -5.36 4.62
C PHE A 158 -12.71 -4.21 3.77
N PHE A 159 -13.69 -4.45 2.88
CA PHE A 159 -14.31 -3.40 2.07
C PHE A 159 -15.39 -2.64 2.83
N ASP A 160 -16.15 -3.29 3.69
CA ASP A 160 -17.31 -2.72 4.38
C ASP A 160 -16.89 -1.88 5.61
N GLU A 161 -15.77 -2.21 6.26
CA GLU A 161 -15.40 -1.59 7.52
C GLU A 161 -14.22 -0.63 7.42
N ILE A 162 -13.27 -0.84 6.51
CA ILE A 162 -12.14 0.10 6.36
C ILE A 162 -12.66 1.46 5.90
N SER A 163 -12.37 2.47 6.70
CA SER A 163 -12.74 3.86 6.43
C SER A 163 -11.56 4.63 5.84
N ILE A 164 -11.81 5.34 4.77
CA ILE A 164 -10.86 6.29 4.19
C ILE A 164 -11.34 7.72 4.44
N ILE A 165 -10.43 8.62 4.76
CA ILE A 165 -10.70 10.04 4.94
C ILE A 165 -10.05 10.78 3.79
N LEU A 166 -10.82 11.54 3.02
CA LEU A 166 -10.33 12.22 1.83
C LEU A 166 -10.96 13.60 1.63
N PRO A 167 -10.22 14.55 1.04
CA PRO A 167 -10.79 15.78 0.54
C PRO A 167 -11.82 15.50 -0.55
N LYS A 168 -12.92 16.23 -0.60
CA LYS A 168 -13.90 16.15 -1.71
C LYS A 168 -13.31 16.63 -3.03
N SER A 169 -12.38 17.56 -2.97
CA SER A 169 -11.71 18.10 -4.16
C SER A 169 -10.56 17.20 -4.62
N LYS A 170 -10.66 16.68 -5.84
CA LYS A 170 -9.56 15.94 -6.50
C LYS A 170 -8.28 16.77 -6.65
N ASP A 171 -8.40 18.07 -6.83
CA ASP A 171 -7.24 18.98 -6.90
C ASP A 171 -6.52 19.04 -5.56
N GLU A 172 -7.27 19.07 -4.44
CA GLU A 172 -6.67 19.00 -3.11
C GLU A 172 -6.01 17.64 -2.85
N GLN A 173 -6.68 16.53 -3.18
CA GLN A 173 -6.09 15.19 -3.10
C GLN A 173 -4.77 15.11 -3.87
N SER A 174 -4.76 15.62 -5.11
CA SER A 174 -3.57 15.64 -5.97
C SER A 174 -2.44 16.50 -5.41
N LYS A 175 -2.75 17.65 -4.81
CA LYS A 175 -1.74 18.51 -4.16
C LYS A 175 -1.13 17.86 -2.94
N ILE A 176 -1.95 17.20 -2.12
CA ILE A 176 -1.48 16.51 -0.93
C ILE A 176 -0.54 15.36 -1.32
N SER A 177 -0.97 14.48 -2.21
CA SER A 177 -0.16 13.33 -2.62
C SER A 177 1.15 13.78 -3.29
N LYS A 178 1.11 14.77 -4.17
CA LYS A 178 2.31 15.31 -4.80
C LYS A 178 3.29 15.92 -3.79
N TYR A 179 2.77 16.62 -2.77
CA TYR A 179 3.60 17.17 -1.71
C TYR A 179 4.27 16.09 -0.87
N LEU A 180 3.51 15.06 -0.44
CA LEU A 180 4.03 13.94 0.34
C LEU A 180 5.06 13.14 -0.45
N ASN A 181 4.77 12.79 -1.71
CA ASN A 181 5.71 12.09 -2.58
C ASN A 181 7.01 12.86 -2.81
N ASN A 182 6.94 14.21 -2.91
CA ASN A 182 8.15 15.03 -2.99
C ASN A 182 8.97 14.99 -1.69
N LEU A 183 8.32 15.00 -0.52
CA LEU A 183 9.02 14.85 0.76
C LEU A 183 9.72 13.50 0.88
N ASP A 184 9.05 12.41 0.52
CA ASP A 184 9.63 11.06 0.55
C ASP A 184 10.83 10.94 -0.39
N ASN A 185 10.75 11.53 -1.58
CA ASN A 185 11.87 11.59 -2.50
C ASN A 185 13.06 12.36 -1.93
N LEU A 186 12.82 13.51 -1.27
CA LEU A 186 13.87 14.30 -0.64
C LEU A 186 14.53 13.56 0.53
N ILE A 187 13.74 12.89 1.37
CA ILE A 187 14.23 12.04 2.47
C ILE A 187 15.11 10.92 1.92
N THR A 188 14.64 10.21 0.91
CA THR A 188 15.38 9.11 0.26
C THR A 188 16.70 9.60 -0.32
N LEU A 189 16.71 10.73 -1.01
CA LEU A 189 17.92 11.33 -1.57
C LEU A 189 18.91 11.75 -0.48
N HIS A 190 18.42 12.29 0.63
CA HIS A 190 19.24 12.68 1.76
C HIS A 190 19.88 11.46 2.43
N GLN A 191 19.12 10.41 2.65
CA GLN A 191 19.61 9.15 3.21
C GLN A 191 20.70 8.52 2.33
N ARG A 192 20.50 8.50 1.00
CA ARG A 192 21.52 8.01 0.05
C ARG A 192 22.81 8.84 0.13
N LYS A 193 22.72 10.16 0.19
CA LYS A 193 23.91 11.02 0.33
C LYS A 193 24.66 10.73 1.63
N SER A 194 23.97 10.58 2.75
CA SER A 194 24.59 10.22 4.03
C SER A 194 25.32 8.88 3.95
N PHE A 195 24.70 7.88 3.35
CA PHE A 195 25.30 6.55 3.17
C PHE A 195 26.57 6.62 2.32
N PHE A 196 26.55 7.30 1.17
CA PHE A 196 27.72 7.49 0.32
C PHE A 196 28.88 8.22 1.05
N SER A 197 28.56 9.26 1.80
CA SER A 197 29.57 10.00 2.59
C SER A 197 30.22 9.10 3.63
N TYR A 198 29.43 8.27 4.32
CA TYR A 198 29.92 7.34 5.33
C TYR A 198 30.80 6.23 4.71
N THR A 199 30.40 5.70 3.57
CA THR A 199 31.17 4.66 2.84
C THR A 199 32.54 5.21 2.37
N ILE A 200 32.60 6.45 1.89
CA ILE A 200 33.85 7.09 1.47
C ILE A 200 34.78 7.30 2.67
N ILE A 201 34.27 7.67 3.83
CA ILE A 201 35.05 7.85 5.07
C ILE A 201 35.67 6.50 5.47
N LEU A 202 34.86 5.44 5.54
CA LEU A 202 35.35 4.10 5.91
C LEU A 202 36.38 3.54 4.94
N GLN A 203 36.28 3.82 3.64
CA GLN A 203 37.28 3.39 2.66
C GLN A 203 38.60 4.13 2.83
N LYS A 204 38.59 5.40 3.26
CA LYS A 204 39.82 6.17 3.55
C LYS A 204 40.52 5.71 4.83
N GLU A 205 39.77 5.30 5.84
CA GLU A 205 40.33 4.77 7.09
C GLU A 205 41.00 3.39 6.91
N ASN A 206 40.53 2.58 5.97
CA ASN A 206 41.08 1.26 5.67
C ASN A 206 42.27 1.30 4.66
N SER A 207 42.65 2.48 4.17
CA SER A 207 43.74 2.70 3.24
C SER A 207 44.96 3.41 3.85
N LEU A 208 44.98 3.58 5.16
CA LEU A 208 46.09 4.05 6.00
C LEU A 208 46.64 2.90 6.85
#